data_c9c144e3b5da58128de5ec28f93022d6
#
_entry.id   c9c144e3b5da58128de5ec28f93022d6
#
_cell.length_a   1.000
_cell.length_b   1.000
_cell.length_c   1.000
_cell.angle_alpha   90.00
_cell.angle_beta   90.00
_cell.angle_gamma   90.00
#
_symmetry.space_group_name_H-M   'P 1'
#
loop_
_entity.id
_entity.type
_entity.pdbx_description
1 polymer ?
#
loop_
_entity_poly.entity_id
_entity_poly.type
_entity_poly.pdbx_seq_one_letter_code
_entity_poly.pdbx_strand_id
1 'polypeptide(L)'
;KDSRNHPMFGGGIGWFYRDLAGLRVKDAGFRSFDIRPVVPEGLEWVDYTHNTTYGQIAIRWEHRDGRFTLVCDVPVGTTATVWLPFSGATPSVKENANIIRKGEREGYALYKVRAGHYEFETTL
;
A
#
# COMPACT_ATOMS: atom_id res chain seq x y z
N LYS A 1 -19.66 9.15 -2.86
CA LYS A 1 -18.39 8.79 -3.35
C LYS A 1 -18.44 7.60 -4.28
N ASP A 2 -17.88 7.75 -5.40
CA ASP A 2 -17.86 6.65 -6.33
C ASP A 2 -17.04 5.51 -5.78
N SER A 3 -17.34 4.36 -6.24
CA SER A 3 -16.61 3.20 -5.86
C SER A 3 -15.42 3.04 -6.78
N ARG A 4 -14.26 3.26 -6.26
CA ARG A 4 -13.06 3.15 -7.06
C ARG A 4 -12.62 1.72 -7.25
N ASN A 5 -13.23 0.81 -6.51
CA ASN A 5 -12.97 -0.61 -6.64
C ASN A 5 -13.99 -1.31 -7.48
N HIS A 6 -14.63 -0.59 -8.35
CA HIS A 6 -15.61 -1.20 -9.21
C HIS A 6 -15.00 -2.31 -10.04
N PRO A 7 -15.70 -3.41 -10.13
CA PRO A 7 -15.17 -4.55 -10.86
C PRO A 7 -15.15 -4.28 -12.33
N MET A 8 -13.98 -4.04 -12.80
CA MET A 8 -13.72 -4.13 -14.21
C MET A 8 -13.30 -5.52 -14.56
N PHE A 9 -13.13 -6.36 -13.56
CA PHE A 9 -12.55 -7.68 -13.78
C PHE A 9 -13.53 -8.82 -13.62
N GLY A 10 -14.69 -8.59 -13.05
CA GLY A 10 -15.66 -9.64 -12.87
C GLY A 10 -15.53 -10.33 -11.53
N GLY A 11 -15.95 -11.59 -11.44
CA GLY A 11 -16.02 -12.32 -10.19
C GLY A 11 -14.67 -12.44 -9.49
N GLY A 12 -14.67 -12.56 -8.17
CA GLY A 12 -13.46 -12.68 -7.40
C GLY A 12 -12.73 -11.37 -7.20
N ILE A 13 -13.39 -10.31 -7.48
CA ILE A 13 -12.83 -8.98 -7.52
C ILE A 13 -12.19 -8.55 -6.19
N GLY A 14 -12.85 -8.83 -5.07
CA GLY A 14 -12.33 -8.41 -3.78
C GLY A 14 -10.96 -9.02 -3.50
N TRP A 15 -10.81 -10.29 -3.83
CA TRP A 15 -9.54 -10.98 -3.67
C TRP A 15 -8.48 -10.39 -4.58
N PHE A 16 -8.88 -10.14 -5.82
CA PHE A 16 -7.96 -9.61 -6.81
C PHE A 16 -7.42 -8.23 -6.40
N TYR A 17 -8.30 -7.37 -5.94
CA TYR A 17 -7.88 -6.04 -5.49
C TYR A 17 -6.97 -6.11 -4.27
N ARG A 18 -7.21 -7.05 -3.39
CA ARG A 18 -6.35 -7.22 -2.23
C ARG A 18 -4.91 -7.51 -2.66
N ASP A 19 -4.74 -8.37 -3.65
CA ASP A 19 -3.40 -8.69 -4.14
C ASP A 19 -2.76 -7.51 -4.82
N LEU A 20 -3.52 -6.76 -5.61
CA LEU A 20 -2.99 -5.59 -6.30
C LEU A 20 -2.66 -4.46 -5.33
N ALA A 21 -3.49 -4.27 -4.32
CA ALA A 21 -3.19 -3.30 -3.27
C ALA A 21 -1.97 -3.74 -2.47
N GLY A 22 -1.75 -5.04 -2.38
CA GLY A 22 -0.55 -5.57 -1.77
C GLY A 22 -0.69 -5.92 -0.30
N LEU A 23 -1.90 -6.07 0.20
CA LEU A 23 -2.07 -6.41 1.60
C LEU A 23 -1.67 -7.86 1.84
N ARG A 24 -0.66 -8.06 2.68
CA ARG A 24 -0.15 -9.38 3.03
C ARG A 24 -0.12 -9.52 4.52
N VAL A 25 -0.79 -10.54 5.03
CA VAL A 25 -0.93 -10.74 6.46
C VAL A 25 0.29 -11.46 6.99
N LYS A 26 0.86 -10.95 8.06
CA LYS A 26 1.99 -11.61 8.72
C LYS A 26 1.54 -12.47 9.88
N ASP A 27 0.44 -12.10 10.52
CA ASP A 27 -0.14 -12.92 11.57
C ASP A 27 -1.66 -12.89 11.45
N ALA A 28 -2.31 -13.89 12.04
CA ALA A 28 -3.75 -14.08 11.87
C ALA A 28 -4.57 -12.93 12.40
N GLY A 29 -4.05 -12.18 13.36
CA GLY A 29 -4.79 -11.09 13.96
C GLY A 29 -4.62 -9.77 13.26
N PHE A 30 -3.80 -9.70 12.21
CA PHE A 30 -3.50 -8.45 11.53
C PHE A 30 -2.77 -7.45 12.41
N ARG A 31 -2.09 -7.90 13.44
CA ARG A 31 -1.33 -6.98 14.28
C ARG A 31 -0.12 -6.45 13.52
N SER A 32 0.44 -7.23 12.65
CA SER A 32 1.48 -6.77 11.74
C SER A 32 1.18 -7.30 10.34
N PHE A 33 1.45 -6.49 9.33
CA PHE A 33 1.18 -6.87 7.95
C PHE A 33 2.10 -6.10 7.01
N ASP A 34 2.15 -6.57 5.77
CA ASP A 34 2.90 -5.88 4.73
C ASP A 34 1.94 -5.20 3.77
N ILE A 35 2.37 -4.07 3.25
CA ILE A 35 1.72 -3.42 2.12
C ILE A 35 2.73 -3.47 0.99
N ARG A 36 2.51 -4.35 0.03
CA ARG A 36 3.42 -4.57 -1.08
C ARG A 36 2.65 -4.52 -2.40
N PRO A 37 2.46 -3.32 -2.95
CA PRO A 37 1.66 -3.17 -4.17
C PRO A 37 2.21 -3.97 -5.33
N VAL A 38 1.30 -4.48 -6.14
CA VAL A 38 1.62 -5.12 -7.41
C VAL A 38 1.07 -4.19 -8.47
N VAL A 39 1.95 -3.69 -9.34
CA VAL A 39 1.60 -2.66 -10.32
C VAL A 39 1.70 -3.26 -11.72
N PRO A 40 0.64 -3.91 -12.22
CA PRO A 40 0.69 -4.49 -13.54
C PRO A 40 0.58 -3.41 -14.60
N GLU A 41 1.11 -3.74 -15.77
CA GLU A 41 1.03 -2.83 -16.89
C GLU A 41 -0.44 -2.59 -17.27
N GLY A 42 -0.78 -1.33 -17.54
CA GLY A 42 -2.12 -0.99 -17.96
C GLY A 42 -3.10 -0.66 -16.84
N LEU A 43 -2.72 -0.95 -15.59
CA LEU A 43 -3.59 -0.62 -14.47
C LEU A 43 -3.06 0.65 -13.79
N GLU A 44 -3.90 1.67 -13.69
CA GLU A 44 -3.47 2.98 -13.23
C GLU A 44 -3.75 3.26 -11.76
N TRP A 45 -4.68 2.54 -11.15
CA TRP A 45 -5.00 2.81 -9.75
C TRP A 45 -5.69 1.62 -9.10
N VAL A 46 -5.55 1.57 -7.77
CA VAL A 46 -6.25 0.59 -6.93
C VAL A 46 -6.65 1.31 -5.65
N ASP A 47 -7.84 1.00 -5.15
CA ASP A 47 -8.36 1.56 -3.92
C ASP A 47 -9.00 0.41 -3.16
N TYR A 48 -8.41 0.02 -2.03
CA TYR A 48 -8.82 -1.17 -1.32
C TYR A 48 -8.87 -0.91 0.18
N THR A 49 -9.90 -1.40 0.84
CA THR A 49 -10.00 -1.33 2.29
C THR A 49 -10.28 -2.71 2.85
N HIS A 50 -9.80 -2.94 4.05
CA HIS A 50 -9.98 -4.21 4.74
C HIS A 50 -10.26 -3.94 6.21
N ASN A 51 -11.33 -4.51 6.74
CA ASN A 51 -11.70 -4.31 8.13
C ASN A 51 -11.06 -5.38 9.00
N THR A 52 -10.43 -4.96 10.08
CA THR A 52 -9.86 -5.87 11.06
C THR A 52 -10.43 -5.56 12.42
N THR A 53 -10.11 -6.39 13.42
CA THR A 53 -10.52 -6.11 14.79
C THR A 53 -9.87 -4.85 15.35
N TYR A 54 -8.75 -4.42 14.75
CA TYR A 54 -8.07 -3.19 15.18
C TYR A 54 -8.62 -1.96 14.48
N GLY A 55 -9.33 -2.15 13.37
CA GLY A 55 -9.84 -1.05 12.58
C GLY A 55 -9.63 -1.30 11.11
N GLN A 56 -9.84 -0.29 10.30
CA GLN A 56 -9.79 -0.43 8.86
C GLN A 56 -8.39 -0.15 8.34
N ILE A 57 -7.89 -1.06 7.50
CA ILE A 57 -6.68 -0.85 6.72
C ILE A 57 -7.13 -0.30 5.39
N ALA A 58 -6.56 0.83 4.97
CA ALA A 58 -6.88 1.42 3.67
C ALA A 58 -5.60 1.54 2.86
N ILE A 59 -5.66 1.13 1.60
CA ILE A 59 -4.51 1.17 0.69
C ILE A 59 -5.00 1.71 -0.64
N ARG A 60 -4.34 2.75 -1.12
CA ARG A 60 -4.70 3.38 -2.38
C ARG A 60 -3.43 3.76 -3.11
N TRP A 61 -3.31 3.33 -4.37
CA TRP A 61 -2.16 3.75 -5.15
C TRP A 61 -2.58 4.14 -6.55
N GLU A 62 -1.76 5.00 -7.16
CA GLU A 62 -1.92 5.42 -8.55
C GLU A 62 -0.57 5.38 -9.23
N HIS A 63 -0.58 5.00 -10.49
CA HIS A 63 0.62 4.96 -11.31
C HIS A 63 0.31 5.60 -12.65
N ARG A 64 0.81 6.82 -12.87
CA ARG A 64 0.56 7.57 -14.09
C ARG A 64 1.80 8.34 -14.49
N ASP A 65 2.13 8.30 -15.77
CA ASP A 65 3.22 9.10 -16.32
C ASP A 65 4.52 8.91 -15.56
N GLY A 66 4.80 7.68 -15.19
CA GLY A 66 6.03 7.36 -14.48
C GLY A 66 6.03 7.72 -13.01
N ARG A 67 4.93 8.26 -12.49
CA ARG A 67 4.81 8.62 -11.08
C ARG A 67 3.92 7.63 -10.36
N PHE A 68 4.40 7.14 -9.23
CA PHE A 68 3.64 6.24 -8.37
C PHE A 68 3.38 6.90 -7.03
N THR A 69 2.12 6.93 -6.61
CA THR A 69 1.76 7.48 -5.30
C THR A 69 1.04 6.41 -4.52
N LEU A 70 1.33 6.32 -3.23
CA LEU A 70 0.69 5.37 -2.33
C LEU A 70 0.21 6.09 -1.09
N VAL A 71 -1.06 5.91 -0.77
CA VAL A 71 -1.66 6.46 0.45
C VAL A 71 -2.18 5.28 1.25
N CYS A 72 -1.86 5.22 2.53
CA CYS A 72 -2.35 4.12 3.34
C CYS A 72 -2.69 4.57 4.76
N ASP A 73 -3.65 3.87 5.34
CA ASP A 73 -4.05 4.06 6.73
C ASP A 73 -3.79 2.78 7.49
N VAL A 74 -3.08 2.92 8.62
CA VAL A 74 -2.69 1.79 9.47
C VAL A 74 -3.40 1.98 10.81
N PRO A 75 -4.26 1.03 11.22
CA PRO A 75 -5.06 1.21 12.43
C PRO A 75 -4.24 1.14 13.71
N VAL A 76 -4.78 1.76 14.76
CA VAL A 76 -4.15 1.78 16.08
C VAL A 76 -3.94 0.35 16.57
N GLY A 77 -2.77 0.08 17.13
CA GLY A 77 -2.45 -1.24 17.64
C GLY A 77 -1.75 -2.14 16.62
N THR A 78 -1.55 -1.65 15.40
CA THR A 78 -0.89 -2.45 14.36
C THR A 78 0.36 -1.75 13.84
N THR A 79 1.19 -2.52 13.15
CA THR A 79 2.35 -1.99 12.43
C THR A 79 2.35 -2.58 11.04
N ALA A 80 2.94 -1.86 10.11
CA ALA A 80 3.02 -2.34 8.73
C ALA A 80 4.42 -2.12 8.19
N THR A 81 4.81 -2.98 7.25
CA THR A 81 6.00 -2.76 6.45
C THR A 81 5.51 -2.40 5.05
N VAL A 82 5.85 -1.21 4.61
CA VAL A 82 5.46 -0.73 3.29
C VAL A 82 6.61 -1.01 2.32
N TRP A 83 6.29 -1.74 1.27
CA TRP A 83 7.23 -2.05 0.19
C TRP A 83 6.89 -1.12 -0.96
N LEU A 84 7.61 -0.04 -1.03
CA LEU A 84 7.32 1.02 -1.99
C LEU A 84 8.11 0.79 -3.27
N PRO A 85 7.44 0.48 -4.38
CA PRO A 85 8.18 0.26 -5.63
C PRO A 85 8.80 1.57 -6.12
N PHE A 86 10.01 1.50 -6.63
CA PHE A 86 10.65 2.69 -7.16
C PHE A 86 11.69 2.31 -8.21
N SER A 87 12.06 3.28 -9.03
CA SER A 87 13.05 3.09 -10.07
C SER A 87 13.86 4.37 -10.15
N GLY A 88 15.17 4.25 -9.93
CA GLY A 88 16.08 5.38 -10.06
C GLY A 88 16.07 6.31 -8.86
N ALA A 89 15.21 7.30 -8.87
CA ALA A 89 15.23 8.35 -7.86
C ALA A 89 14.78 7.85 -6.49
N THR A 90 15.34 8.47 -5.45
CA THR A 90 14.94 8.17 -4.08
C THR A 90 13.47 8.52 -3.87
N PRO A 91 12.70 7.65 -3.22
CA PRO A 91 11.31 7.94 -2.94
C PRO A 91 11.13 9.19 -2.07
N SER A 92 10.08 9.92 -2.33
CA SER A 92 9.69 11.06 -1.53
C SER A 92 8.67 10.61 -0.50
N VAL A 93 8.95 10.84 0.76
CA VAL A 93 8.08 10.41 1.86
C VAL A 93 7.77 11.62 2.71
N LYS A 94 6.48 11.86 2.95
CA LYS A 94 6.09 12.92 3.84
C LYS A 94 6.63 12.62 5.22
N GLU A 95 7.42 13.51 5.77
CA GLU A 95 8.14 13.26 7.00
C GLU A 95 7.18 12.97 8.15
N ASN A 96 7.50 11.92 8.92
CA ASN A 96 6.65 11.48 10.01
C ASN A 96 7.51 10.68 10.96
N ALA A 97 7.42 11.00 12.25
CA ALA A 97 8.22 10.33 13.27
C ALA A 97 7.93 8.83 13.38
N ASN A 98 6.80 8.40 12.84
CA ASN A 98 6.41 6.98 12.90
C ASN A 98 6.88 6.18 11.71
N ILE A 99 7.68 6.77 10.84
CA ILE A 99 8.21 6.09 9.65
C ILE A 99 9.69 5.81 9.86
N ILE A 100 10.08 4.55 9.70
CA ILE A 100 11.48 4.15 9.82
C ILE A 100 11.89 3.51 8.49
N ARG A 101 12.90 4.07 7.82
CA ARG A 101 13.45 3.50 6.60
C ARG A 101 14.20 2.23 6.94
N LYS A 102 13.91 1.15 6.24
CA LYS A 102 14.52 -0.15 6.50
C LYS A 102 15.44 -0.62 5.37
N GLY A 103 15.61 0.17 4.33
CA GLY A 103 16.50 -0.20 3.24
C GLY A 103 15.76 -0.49 1.95
N GLU A 104 16.40 -1.26 1.09
CA GLU A 104 15.84 -1.57 -0.23
C GLU A 104 15.97 -3.06 -0.49
N ARG A 105 15.01 -3.59 -1.22
CA ARG A 105 15.05 -5.00 -1.59
C ARG A 105 14.25 -5.21 -2.87
N GLU A 106 14.85 -5.82 -3.86
CA GLU A 106 14.16 -6.27 -5.08
C GLU A 106 13.37 -5.16 -5.76
N GLY A 107 13.92 -3.95 -5.82
CA GLY A 107 13.25 -2.83 -6.47
C GLY A 107 12.24 -2.11 -5.60
N TYR A 108 12.20 -2.44 -4.32
CA TYR A 108 11.32 -1.79 -3.35
C TYR A 108 12.13 -1.08 -2.28
N ALA A 109 11.65 0.07 -1.86
CA ALA A 109 12.16 0.72 -0.66
C ALA A 109 11.27 0.30 0.49
N LEU A 110 11.85 -0.12 1.60
CA LEU A 110 11.10 -0.65 2.72
C LEU A 110 11.00 0.37 3.84
N TYR A 111 9.78 0.55 4.33
CA TYR A 111 9.50 1.46 5.44
C TYR A 111 8.67 0.74 6.47
N LYS A 112 9.05 0.85 7.73
CA LYS A 112 8.23 0.34 8.82
C LYS A 112 7.45 1.48 9.42
N VAL A 113 6.14 1.31 9.55
CA VAL A 113 5.25 2.37 10.03
C VAL A 113 4.36 1.85 11.14
N ARG A 114 4.03 2.75 12.06
CA ARG A 114 3.05 2.48 13.11
C ARG A 114 1.69 2.97 12.64
N ALA A 115 0.72 2.98 13.55
CA ALA A 115 -0.61 3.49 13.24
C ALA A 115 -0.52 4.92 12.73
N GLY A 116 -1.32 5.22 11.72
CA GLY A 116 -1.39 6.56 11.16
C GLY A 116 -1.76 6.55 9.69
N HIS A 117 -1.72 7.73 9.12
CA HIS A 117 -2.00 7.96 7.71
C HIS A 117 -0.70 8.37 7.02
N TYR A 118 -0.37 7.72 5.92
CA TYR A 118 0.91 7.93 5.25
C TYR A 118 0.76 8.14 3.76
N GLU A 119 1.61 8.99 3.21
CA GLU A 119 1.64 9.26 1.77
C GLU A 119 3.06 9.14 1.27
N PHE A 120 3.22 8.38 0.18
CA PHE A 120 4.52 8.15 -0.44
C PHE A 120 4.42 8.47 -1.92
N GLU A 121 5.52 8.92 -2.48
CA GLU A 121 5.59 9.19 -3.91
C GLU A 121 6.92 8.70 -4.45
N THR A 122 6.89 8.01 -5.59
CA THR A 122 8.10 7.52 -6.22
C THR A 122 8.00 7.67 -7.73
N THR A 123 9.11 7.39 -8.38
CA THR A 123 9.16 7.30 -9.83
C THR A 123 9.29 5.82 -10.20
N LEU A 124 8.49 5.41 -11.14
CA LEU A 124 8.54 4.02 -11.63
C LEU A 124 8.88 3.96 -13.09
#